data_643a95c38ad5f4133164d53b4b80d28e
#
_entry.id   643a95c38ad5f4133164d53b4b80d28e
#
_cell.length_a   1.000
_cell.length_b   1.000
_cell.length_c   1.000
_cell.angle_alpha   90.00
_cell.angle_beta   90.00
_cell.angle_gamma   90.00
#
_symmetry.space_group_name_H-M   'P 1'
#
loop_
_entity.id
_entity.type
_entity.pdbx_description
1 polymer ?
#
loop_
_entity_poly.entity_id
_entity_poly.type
_entity_poly.pdbx_seq_one_letter_code
_entity_poly.pdbx_strand_id
1 'polypeptide(L)'
;MLKENDEKREKINANLAEIGREFKGTTNVKHFAQILRDDVGFEKLASLIEKPLDLNVAVHYGCHFLKPTKTIGIEDQAENPSILDDLVEITGAKSVDYKDKMMCCGAGGGVRARDLDVTASFTKEKLEHISEA
;
A
#
# COMPACT_ATOMS: atom_id res chain seq x y z
N MET A 1 11.76 -8.37 8.52
CA MET A 1 12.85 -7.53 9.07
C MET A 1 13.37 -8.04 10.41
N LEU A 2 12.63 -8.01 11.55
CA LEU A 2 13.13 -8.57 12.83
C LEU A 2 13.09 -10.10 12.85
N LYS A 3 12.17 -10.74 12.14
CA LYS A 3 12.09 -12.20 12.02
C LYS A 3 13.29 -12.80 11.26
N GLU A 4 13.86 -12.05 10.34
CA GLU A 4 14.87 -12.48 9.38
C GLU A 4 16.29 -11.99 9.74
N ASN A 5 16.43 -11.23 10.82
CA ASN A 5 17.70 -10.66 11.24
C ASN A 5 17.91 -10.87 12.73
N ASP A 6 18.66 -11.90 13.05
CA ASP A 6 18.90 -12.34 14.42
C ASP A 6 19.62 -11.27 15.25
N GLU A 7 20.64 -10.63 14.70
CA GLU A 7 21.40 -9.57 15.39
C GLU A 7 20.49 -8.40 15.80
N LYS A 8 19.62 -7.94 14.87
CA LYS A 8 18.65 -6.90 15.20
C LYS A 8 17.63 -7.36 16.22
N ARG A 9 17.21 -8.62 16.16
CA ARG A 9 16.27 -9.19 17.12
C ARG A 9 16.86 -9.25 18.52
N GLU A 10 18.08 -9.69 18.64
CA GLU A 10 18.81 -9.74 19.92
C GLU A 10 18.97 -8.35 20.53
N LYS A 11 19.38 -7.37 19.72
CA LYS A 11 19.50 -5.97 20.19
C LYS A 11 18.18 -5.38 20.66
N ILE A 12 17.08 -5.67 19.96
CA ILE A 12 15.74 -5.22 20.39
C ILE A 12 15.30 -5.95 21.65
N ASN A 13 15.57 -7.26 21.74
CA ASN A 13 15.21 -8.05 22.92
C ASN A 13 16.01 -7.66 24.15
N ALA A 14 17.27 -7.23 24.00
CA ALA A 14 18.02 -6.66 25.12
C ALA A 14 17.32 -5.43 25.72
N ASN A 15 16.80 -4.53 24.89
CA ASN A 15 16.03 -3.37 25.35
C ASN A 15 14.65 -3.78 25.92
N LEU A 16 13.98 -4.76 25.30
CA LEU A 16 12.68 -5.24 25.77
C LEU A 16 12.78 -5.96 27.12
N ALA A 17 13.91 -6.60 27.42
CA ALA A 17 14.16 -7.28 28.68
C ALA A 17 14.11 -6.32 29.89
N GLU A 18 14.45 -5.04 29.72
CA GLU A 18 14.36 -4.02 30.77
C GLU A 18 12.93 -3.83 31.28
N ILE A 19 11.93 -4.13 30.43
CA ILE A 19 10.50 -4.05 30.77
C ILE A 19 9.85 -5.44 30.88
N GLY A 20 10.65 -6.50 30.99
CA GLY A 20 10.18 -7.88 31.14
C GLY A 20 9.48 -8.43 29.90
N ARG A 21 9.82 -7.95 28.69
CA ARG A 21 9.25 -8.38 27.43
C ARG A 21 10.28 -8.98 26.48
N GLU A 22 9.77 -9.78 25.53
CA GLU A 22 10.59 -10.42 24.50
C GLU A 22 9.81 -10.47 23.18
N PHE A 23 10.48 -10.15 22.07
CA PHE A 23 9.94 -10.36 20.73
C PHE A 23 10.32 -11.77 20.23
N LYS A 24 9.36 -12.67 20.15
CA LYS A 24 9.53 -14.08 19.74
C LYS A 24 9.34 -14.30 18.23
N GLY A 25 9.05 -13.27 17.48
CA GLY A 25 8.83 -13.39 16.03
C GLY A 25 7.53 -14.11 15.64
N THR A 26 6.62 -14.35 16.58
CA THR A 26 5.35 -15.08 16.34
C THR A 26 4.27 -14.21 15.72
N THR A 27 4.36 -12.88 15.87
CA THR A 27 3.37 -11.94 15.34
C THR A 27 3.53 -11.80 13.83
N ASN A 28 2.46 -11.98 13.08
CA ASN A 28 2.35 -11.61 11.68
C ASN A 28 1.78 -10.21 11.54
N VAL A 29 2.48 -9.36 10.80
CA VAL A 29 1.98 -8.03 10.45
C VAL A 29 1.56 -8.08 8.98
N LYS A 30 0.29 -7.83 8.73
CA LYS A 30 -0.27 -7.76 7.38
C LYS A 30 -0.83 -6.36 7.14
N HIS A 31 -0.71 -5.88 5.92
CA HIS A 31 -1.44 -4.69 5.49
C HIS A 31 -2.93 -5.02 5.36
N PHE A 32 -3.80 -4.02 5.56
CA PHE A 32 -5.24 -4.23 5.50
C PHE A 32 -5.70 -4.83 4.15
N ALA A 33 -5.15 -4.34 3.04
CA ALA A 33 -5.44 -4.91 1.72
C ALA A 33 -5.06 -6.40 1.58
N GLN A 34 -3.95 -6.83 2.23
CA GLN A 34 -3.60 -8.26 2.27
C GLN A 34 -4.63 -9.08 3.05
N ILE A 35 -5.12 -8.56 4.19
CA ILE A 35 -6.17 -9.22 4.97
C ILE A 35 -7.43 -9.39 4.13
N LEU A 36 -7.83 -8.36 3.42
CA LEU A 36 -9.01 -8.42 2.55
C LEU A 36 -8.84 -9.43 1.41
N ARG A 37 -7.69 -9.43 0.74
CA ARG A 37 -7.42 -10.37 -0.36
C ARG A 37 -7.22 -11.80 0.12
N ASP A 38 -6.31 -12.00 1.10
CA ASP A 38 -5.77 -13.32 1.43
C ASP A 38 -6.59 -14.05 2.52
N ASP A 39 -7.09 -13.29 3.51
CA ASP A 39 -7.77 -13.90 4.67
C ASP A 39 -9.30 -13.87 4.51
N VAL A 40 -9.87 -12.83 3.91
CA VAL A 40 -11.31 -12.73 3.65
C VAL A 40 -11.67 -13.31 2.29
N GLY A 41 -10.93 -12.96 1.25
CA GLY A 41 -11.14 -13.34 -0.14
C GLY A 41 -12.12 -12.43 -0.88
N PHE A 42 -11.86 -12.22 -2.17
CA PHE A 42 -12.63 -11.31 -3.04
C PHE A 42 -14.09 -11.76 -3.22
N GLU A 43 -14.34 -13.06 -3.36
CA GLU A 43 -15.70 -13.60 -3.48
C GLU A 43 -16.55 -13.30 -2.23
N LYS A 44 -15.96 -13.46 -1.05
CA LYS A 44 -16.64 -13.14 0.20
C LYS A 44 -16.90 -11.65 0.32
N LEU A 45 -15.93 -10.80 -0.02
CA LEU A 45 -16.12 -9.35 -0.03
C LEU A 45 -17.24 -8.94 -0.97
N ALA A 46 -17.25 -9.43 -2.21
CA ALA A 46 -18.31 -9.17 -3.18
C ALA A 46 -19.71 -9.52 -2.66
N SER A 47 -19.81 -10.67 -1.95
CA SER A 47 -21.09 -11.12 -1.37
C SER A 47 -21.63 -10.22 -0.24
N LEU A 48 -20.80 -9.34 0.32
CA LEU A 48 -21.17 -8.41 1.39
C LEU A 48 -21.57 -7.02 0.88
N ILE A 49 -21.40 -6.77 -0.42
CA ILE A 49 -21.76 -5.47 -1.01
C ILE A 49 -23.25 -5.44 -1.27
N GLU A 50 -23.98 -4.71 -0.43
CA GLU A 50 -25.43 -4.54 -0.57
C GLU A 50 -25.81 -3.45 -1.60
N LYS A 51 -24.97 -2.43 -1.73
CA LYS A 51 -25.18 -1.28 -2.63
C LYS A 51 -23.89 -1.02 -3.41
N PRO A 52 -23.83 -1.49 -4.65
CA PRO A 52 -22.70 -1.19 -5.53
C PRO A 52 -22.51 0.31 -5.74
N LEU A 53 -21.28 0.73 -5.85
CA LEU A 53 -20.91 2.12 -6.16
C LEU A 53 -20.88 2.30 -7.67
N ASP A 54 -21.54 3.33 -8.17
CA ASP A 54 -21.47 3.73 -9.58
C ASP A 54 -20.52 4.92 -9.73
N LEU A 55 -19.22 4.62 -9.65
CA LEU A 55 -18.14 5.60 -9.66
C LEU A 55 -16.98 5.14 -10.53
N ASN A 56 -16.31 6.08 -11.18
CA ASN A 56 -14.98 5.87 -11.73
C ASN A 56 -13.95 6.25 -10.66
N VAL A 57 -13.01 5.35 -10.38
CA VAL A 57 -12.00 5.52 -9.33
C VAL A 57 -10.61 5.35 -9.90
N ALA A 58 -9.80 6.40 -9.86
CA ALA A 58 -8.38 6.35 -10.21
C ALA A 58 -7.56 5.94 -8.97
N VAL A 59 -7.00 4.75 -9.00
CA VAL A 59 -6.23 4.20 -7.89
C VAL A 59 -4.80 4.73 -7.90
N HIS A 60 -4.30 5.17 -6.74
CA HIS A 60 -2.89 5.50 -6.57
C HIS A 60 -2.20 4.53 -5.61
N TYR A 61 -1.13 3.91 -6.06
CA TYR A 61 -0.29 3.05 -5.26
C TYR A 61 0.83 3.83 -4.56
N GLY A 62 0.85 3.79 -3.24
CA GLY A 62 1.93 4.39 -2.45
C GLY A 62 3.24 3.61 -2.60
N CYS A 63 4.38 4.31 -2.72
CA CYS A 63 5.69 3.67 -2.88
C CYS A 63 6.00 2.68 -1.76
N HIS A 64 5.68 3.01 -0.51
CA HIS A 64 5.90 2.15 0.65
C HIS A 64 4.91 0.98 0.76
N PHE A 65 3.84 1.00 -0.02
CA PHE A 65 2.92 -0.12 -0.18
C PHE A 65 3.53 -1.22 -1.07
N LEU A 66 4.30 -0.83 -2.08
CA LEU A 66 4.84 -1.74 -3.09
C LEU A 66 6.29 -2.15 -2.82
N LYS A 67 7.12 -1.25 -2.31
CA LYS A 67 8.58 -1.43 -2.26
C LYS A 67 9.15 -1.24 -0.84
N PRO A 68 10.14 -2.04 -0.42
CA PRO A 68 10.77 -3.13 -1.18
C PRO A 68 9.90 -4.39 -1.21
N THR A 69 9.65 -4.92 -2.40
CA THR A 69 8.74 -6.04 -2.65
C THR A 69 9.04 -7.27 -1.79
N LYS A 70 10.32 -7.64 -1.69
CA LYS A 70 10.78 -8.80 -0.87
C LYS A 70 10.43 -8.69 0.61
N THR A 71 10.30 -7.47 1.13
CA THR A 71 10.07 -7.23 2.57
C THR A 71 8.59 -7.02 2.86
N ILE A 72 7.88 -6.36 1.96
CA ILE A 72 6.48 -5.97 2.14
C ILE A 72 5.56 -7.10 1.70
N GLY A 73 5.85 -7.73 0.54
CA GLY A 73 5.15 -8.91 0.04
C GLY A 73 3.65 -8.73 -0.19
N ILE A 74 3.21 -7.48 -0.42
CA ILE A 74 1.79 -7.20 -0.66
C ILE A 74 1.42 -7.53 -2.10
N GLU A 75 2.32 -7.21 -3.03
CA GLU A 75 2.12 -7.35 -4.45
C GLU A 75 3.36 -7.98 -5.09
N ASP A 76 3.18 -9.04 -5.85
CA ASP A 76 4.27 -9.74 -6.52
C ASP A 76 4.80 -8.93 -7.72
N GLN A 77 3.93 -8.15 -8.35
CA GLN A 77 4.25 -7.31 -9.51
C GLN A 77 4.18 -5.83 -9.13
N ALA A 78 5.18 -5.35 -8.39
CA ALA A 78 5.21 -3.97 -7.91
C ALA A 78 5.23 -2.90 -9.04
N GLU A 79 5.59 -3.28 -10.26
CA GLU A 79 5.57 -2.39 -11.42
C GLU A 79 4.19 -2.34 -12.13
N ASN A 80 3.35 -3.36 -11.90
CA ASN A 80 1.98 -3.42 -12.41
C ASN A 80 1.04 -4.04 -11.36
N PRO A 81 0.83 -3.35 -10.23
CA PRO A 81 0.00 -3.84 -9.14
C PRO A 81 -1.49 -3.79 -9.50
N SER A 82 -2.28 -4.74 -8.95
CA SER A 82 -3.73 -4.80 -9.16
C SER A 82 -4.57 -4.83 -7.87
N ILE A 83 -3.98 -5.18 -6.75
CA ILE A 83 -4.73 -5.45 -5.51
C ILE A 83 -5.72 -4.34 -5.10
N LEU A 84 -5.36 -3.06 -5.26
CA LEU A 84 -6.26 -1.95 -4.90
C LEU A 84 -7.30 -1.71 -5.99
N ASP A 85 -6.95 -1.94 -7.26
CA ASP A 85 -7.89 -1.90 -8.38
C ASP A 85 -8.96 -2.98 -8.21
N ASP A 86 -8.55 -4.22 -7.93
CA ASP A 86 -9.46 -5.35 -7.68
C ASP A 86 -10.39 -5.07 -6.48
N LEU A 87 -9.87 -4.47 -5.41
CA LEU A 87 -10.68 -4.08 -4.26
C LEU A 87 -11.68 -2.96 -4.58
N VAL A 88 -11.35 -2.05 -5.47
CA VAL A 88 -12.27 -1.02 -5.98
C VAL A 88 -13.39 -1.69 -6.78
N GLU A 89 -13.05 -2.57 -7.70
CA GLU A 89 -14.04 -3.25 -8.56
C GLU A 89 -15.02 -4.13 -7.79
N ILE A 90 -14.59 -4.76 -6.72
CA ILE A 90 -15.48 -5.52 -5.83
C ILE A 90 -16.59 -4.63 -5.26
N THR A 91 -16.36 -3.35 -5.04
CA THR A 91 -17.40 -2.42 -4.56
C THR A 91 -18.46 -2.08 -5.61
N GLY A 92 -18.30 -2.51 -6.85
CA GLY A 92 -19.12 -2.12 -8.01
C GLY A 92 -18.65 -0.84 -8.69
N ALA A 93 -17.64 -0.16 -8.15
CA ALA A 93 -16.99 0.96 -8.83
C ALA A 93 -16.08 0.44 -9.96
N LYS A 94 -15.83 1.28 -10.95
CA LYS A 94 -14.90 0.97 -12.03
C LYS A 94 -13.52 1.55 -11.70
N SER A 95 -12.51 0.69 -11.62
CA SER A 95 -11.12 1.17 -11.58
C SER A 95 -10.72 1.67 -12.96
N VAL A 96 -10.29 2.93 -13.06
CA VAL A 96 -9.85 3.53 -14.32
C VAL A 96 -8.34 3.60 -14.37
N ASP A 97 -7.78 3.16 -15.48
CA ASP A 97 -6.36 3.34 -15.75
C ASP A 97 -6.11 4.77 -16.23
N TYR A 98 -4.94 5.33 -15.95
CA TYR A 98 -4.57 6.66 -16.36
C TYR A 98 -3.07 6.75 -16.64
N LYS A 99 -2.72 7.72 -17.46
CA LYS A 99 -1.34 7.94 -17.90
C LYS A 99 -0.41 8.10 -16.71
N ASP A 100 0.72 7.41 -16.75
CA ASP A 100 1.76 7.46 -15.71
C ASP A 100 1.24 7.14 -14.30
N LYS A 101 0.32 6.16 -14.17
CA LYS A 101 -0.28 5.72 -12.92
C LYS A 101 0.75 5.49 -11.81
N MET A 102 1.93 4.98 -12.15
CA MET A 102 3.00 4.67 -11.20
C MET A 102 3.96 5.84 -10.94
N MET A 103 3.74 7.00 -11.54
CA MET A 103 4.57 8.19 -11.29
C MET A 103 4.50 8.65 -9.83
N CYS A 104 5.53 9.37 -9.39
CA CYS A 104 5.56 9.99 -8.07
C CYS A 104 4.39 10.97 -7.89
N CYS A 105 3.73 10.91 -6.73
CA CYS A 105 2.65 11.86 -6.40
C CYS A 105 3.16 13.18 -5.77
N GLY A 106 4.47 13.30 -5.54
CA GLY A 106 5.06 14.45 -4.88
C GLY A 106 4.92 14.47 -3.34
N ALA A 107 4.07 13.64 -2.74
CA ALA A 107 3.80 13.67 -1.30
C ALA A 107 4.88 13.00 -0.44
N GLY A 108 5.93 12.43 -1.03
CA GLY A 108 7.04 11.80 -0.31
C GLY A 108 7.77 12.77 0.62
N GLY A 109 7.98 12.36 1.88
CA GLY A 109 8.51 13.22 2.94
C GLY A 109 9.83 13.93 2.61
N GLY A 110 10.70 13.30 1.80
CA GLY A 110 11.98 13.88 1.40
C GLY A 110 11.84 15.09 0.46
N VAL A 111 11.02 14.98 -0.58
CA VAL A 111 10.79 16.06 -1.54
C VAL A 111 9.97 17.17 -0.88
N ARG A 112 8.86 16.81 -0.23
CA ARG A 112 7.97 17.78 0.44
C ARG A 112 8.68 18.60 1.51
N ALA A 113 9.64 18.03 2.22
CA ALA A 113 10.40 18.75 3.24
C ALA A 113 11.44 19.71 2.66
N ARG A 114 11.82 19.53 1.39
CA ARG A 114 12.89 20.30 0.75
C ARG A 114 12.35 21.37 -0.20
N ASP A 115 11.30 21.05 -0.96
CA ASP A 115 10.83 21.89 -2.04
C ASP A 115 9.32 21.65 -2.28
N LEU A 116 8.52 22.63 -1.85
CA LEU A 116 7.07 22.57 -2.00
C LEU A 116 6.61 22.79 -3.44
N ASP A 117 7.35 23.57 -4.23
CA ASP A 117 6.99 23.88 -5.62
C ASP A 117 7.20 22.64 -6.49
N VAL A 118 8.30 21.91 -6.28
CA VAL A 118 8.55 20.62 -6.93
C VAL A 118 7.47 19.60 -6.51
N THR A 119 7.13 19.51 -5.24
CA THR A 119 6.04 18.66 -4.75
C THR A 119 4.72 18.99 -5.44
N ALA A 120 4.37 20.28 -5.51
CA ALA A 120 3.13 20.72 -6.14
C ALA A 120 3.10 20.42 -7.64
N SER A 121 4.23 20.54 -8.35
CA SER A 121 4.31 20.22 -9.78
C SER A 121 4.02 18.73 -10.06
N PHE A 122 4.60 17.80 -9.31
CA PHE A 122 4.30 16.38 -9.43
C PHE A 122 2.83 16.06 -9.14
N THR A 123 2.29 16.66 -8.08
CA THR A 123 0.89 16.44 -7.72
C THR A 123 -0.04 16.96 -8.82
N LYS A 124 0.24 18.15 -9.36
CA LYS A 124 -0.54 18.76 -10.42
C LYS A 124 -0.55 17.89 -11.68
N GLU A 125 0.62 17.49 -12.17
CA GLU A 125 0.77 16.63 -13.34
C GLU A 125 -0.02 15.31 -13.17
N LYS A 126 0.09 14.68 -12.00
CA LYS A 126 -0.66 13.46 -11.70
C LYS A 126 -2.18 13.67 -11.72
N LEU A 127 -2.66 14.78 -11.16
CA LEU A 127 -4.09 15.12 -11.18
C LEU A 127 -4.59 15.43 -12.59
N GLU A 128 -3.77 16.04 -13.44
CA GLU A 128 -4.09 16.26 -14.86
C GLU A 128 -4.27 14.91 -15.57
N HIS A 129 -3.34 13.95 -15.42
CA HIS A 129 -3.48 12.61 -15.99
C HIS A 129 -4.71 11.85 -15.48
N ILE A 130 -5.09 12.03 -14.21
CA ILE A 130 -6.31 11.44 -13.66
C ILE A 130 -7.56 12.09 -14.24
N SER A 131 -7.53 13.41 -14.46
CA SER A 131 -8.70 14.13 -14.99
C SER A 131 -8.99 13.84 -16.48
N GLU A 132 -8.02 13.27 -17.19
CA GLU A 132 -8.11 12.86 -18.59
C GLU A 132 -8.60 11.41 -18.77
N ALA A 133 -8.70 10.63 -17.66
CA ALA A 133 -9.13 9.24 -17.67
C ALA A 133 -10.64 9.10 -17.50
#